data_90942f74406fc5ff297328b9bc88a461
#
_entry.id   90942f74406fc5ff297328b9bc88a461
#
_cell.length_a   1.000
_cell.length_b   1.000
_cell.length_c   1.000
_cell.angle_alpha   90.00
_cell.angle_beta   90.00
_cell.angle_gamma   90.00
#
_symmetry.space_group_name_H-M   'P 1'
#
loop_
_entity.id
_entity.type
_entity.pdbx_description
1 polymer ?
#
loop_
_entity_poly.entity_id
_entity_poly.type
_entity_poly.pdbx_seq_one_letter_code
_entity_poly.pdbx_strand_id
1 'polypeptide(L)'
;MYYELRNIIEGFGESPKGNFIQTALFYLRKSETASRTSEKSEFINKKDEVNNLIVFADENQLWYPFLDEEKYIGEGSEQKVFLNDDGKHVIKINDTIFYETWRDYFVSLLIHNFLFPTTSYELLGFYQKSEIFYAVVKQPFIESTEPTDLAKLRLFLERNDP
;
A
#
# COMPACT_ATOMS: atom_id res chain seq x y z
N MET A 1 -2.95 21.61 -2.30
CA MET A 1 -3.18 20.35 -1.55
C MET A 1 -4.08 19.38 -2.29
N TYR A 2 -5.36 19.71 -2.58
CA TYR A 2 -6.27 18.82 -3.33
C TYR A 2 -5.73 18.40 -4.70
N TYR A 3 -5.21 19.35 -5.49
CA TYR A 3 -4.63 19.07 -6.81
C TYR A 3 -3.35 18.23 -6.73
N GLU A 4 -2.54 18.41 -5.70
CA GLU A 4 -1.29 17.64 -5.51
C GLU A 4 -1.61 16.18 -5.17
N LEU A 5 -2.52 15.95 -4.22
CA LEU A 5 -2.94 14.60 -3.84
C LEU A 5 -3.59 13.88 -5.03
N ARG A 6 -4.47 14.58 -5.75
CA ARG A 6 -5.09 14.04 -6.97
C ARG A 6 -4.04 13.65 -8.01
N ASN A 7 -3.06 14.50 -8.26
CA ASN A 7 -1.99 14.21 -9.21
C ASN A 7 -1.16 12.98 -8.78
N ILE A 8 -0.87 12.85 -7.48
CA ILE A 8 -0.17 11.69 -6.93
C ILE A 8 -0.99 10.41 -7.13
N ILE A 9 -2.28 10.44 -6.83
CA ILE A 9 -3.18 9.30 -6.99
C ILE A 9 -3.36 8.96 -8.48
N GLU A 10 -3.53 9.95 -9.34
CA GLU A 10 -3.73 9.77 -10.79
C GLU A 10 -2.42 9.45 -11.55
N GLY A 11 -1.25 9.57 -10.92
CA GLY A 11 0.04 9.26 -11.52
C GLY A 11 0.68 10.41 -12.31
N PHE A 12 0.19 11.64 -12.15
CA PHE A 12 0.72 12.83 -12.81
C PHE A 12 1.72 13.63 -11.97
N GLY A 13 1.93 13.26 -10.70
CA GLY A 13 2.87 13.91 -9.80
C GLY A 13 4.21 13.17 -9.70
N GLU A 14 5.27 13.90 -9.35
CA GLU A 14 6.52 13.27 -8.95
C GLU A 14 6.28 12.54 -7.62
N SER A 15 6.22 11.20 -7.68
CA SER A 15 6.31 10.40 -6.47
C SER A 15 7.70 10.57 -5.87
N PRO A 16 7.85 10.86 -4.57
CA PRO A 16 9.17 10.89 -3.96
C PRO A 16 9.83 9.53 -4.14
N LYS A 17 10.82 9.48 -5.03
CA LYS A 17 11.72 8.35 -5.30
C LYS A 17 11.04 7.00 -5.50
N GLY A 18 10.59 6.73 -6.74
CA GLY A 18 10.43 5.36 -7.24
C GLY A 18 9.52 4.44 -6.40
N ASN A 19 8.51 5.01 -5.75
CA ASN A 19 7.64 4.22 -4.91
C ASN A 19 6.72 3.36 -5.78
N PHE A 20 6.96 2.07 -5.78
CA PHE A 20 6.16 1.09 -6.52
C PHE A 20 4.66 1.10 -6.20
N ILE A 21 4.21 1.74 -5.12
CA ILE A 21 2.78 1.92 -4.80
C ILE A 21 2.04 2.59 -5.96
N GLN A 22 2.57 3.72 -6.45
CA GLN A 22 1.96 4.46 -7.55
C GLN A 22 2.01 3.66 -8.86
N THR A 23 3.12 2.97 -9.11
CA THR A 23 3.29 2.12 -10.30
C THR A 23 2.32 0.94 -10.29
N ALA A 24 2.15 0.27 -9.15
CA ALA A 24 1.19 -0.83 -8.99
C ALA A 24 -0.27 -0.35 -9.17
N LEU A 25 -0.63 0.80 -8.58
CA LEU A 25 -1.94 1.40 -8.77
C LEU A 25 -2.23 1.73 -10.22
N PHE A 26 -1.26 2.33 -10.93
CA PHE A 26 -1.39 2.66 -12.34
C PHE A 26 -1.55 1.40 -13.21
N TYR A 27 -0.78 0.35 -12.90
CA TYR A 27 -0.88 -0.93 -13.60
C TYR A 27 -2.27 -1.54 -13.48
N LEU A 28 -2.85 -1.56 -12.27
CA LEU A 28 -4.21 -2.06 -12.05
C LEU A 28 -5.26 -1.27 -12.84
N ARG A 29 -5.15 0.06 -12.87
CA ARG A 29 -6.07 0.91 -13.65
C ARG A 29 -5.99 0.66 -15.15
N LYS A 30 -4.78 0.49 -15.67
CA LYS A 30 -4.55 0.19 -17.08
C LYS A 30 -5.14 -1.16 -17.47
N SER A 31 -4.97 -2.18 -16.63
CA SER A 31 -5.51 -3.52 -16.83
C SER A 31 -7.04 -3.51 -16.84
N GLU A 32 -7.68 -2.71 -15.98
CA GLU A 32 -9.13 -2.52 -15.96
C GLU A 32 -9.63 -1.88 -17.27
N THR A 33 -8.99 -0.84 -17.75
CA THR A 33 -9.37 -0.15 -19.00
C THR A 33 -9.25 -1.09 -20.19
N ALA A 34 -8.21 -1.90 -20.26
CA ALA A 34 -8.03 -2.89 -21.32
C ALA A 34 -9.13 -3.99 -21.31
N SER A 35 -9.58 -4.40 -20.12
CA SER A 35 -10.65 -5.38 -19.96
C SER A 35 -12.03 -4.85 -20.35
N ARG A 36 -12.30 -3.57 -20.16
CA ARG A 36 -13.58 -2.90 -20.51
C ARG A 36 -13.75 -2.72 -22.03
N THR A 37 -12.69 -2.70 -22.81
CA THR A 37 -12.76 -2.62 -24.29
C THR A 37 -13.09 -3.94 -24.97
N SER A 38 -12.97 -5.07 -24.26
CA SER A 38 -13.50 -6.36 -24.72
C SER A 38 -14.95 -6.51 -24.22
N GLU A 39 -15.90 -6.82 -25.08
CA GLU A 39 -17.38 -6.80 -24.96
C GLU A 39 -18.02 -7.46 -23.70
N LYS A 40 -17.29 -7.66 -22.61
CA LYS A 40 -17.81 -8.10 -21.31
C LYS A 40 -17.47 -7.05 -20.27
N SER A 41 -18.46 -6.22 -19.96
CA SER A 41 -18.44 -5.31 -18.81
C SER A 41 -18.65 -6.10 -17.50
N GLU A 42 -17.72 -6.99 -17.16
CA GLU A 42 -17.65 -7.53 -15.82
C GLU A 42 -16.79 -6.58 -14.99
N PHE A 43 -17.30 -6.15 -13.84
CA PHE A 43 -16.50 -5.44 -12.83
C PHE A 43 -15.26 -6.30 -12.52
N ILE A 44 -14.07 -5.73 -12.71
CA ILE A 44 -12.83 -6.38 -12.26
C ILE A 44 -12.99 -6.58 -10.76
N ASN A 45 -13.05 -7.83 -10.36
CA ASN A 45 -13.16 -8.20 -8.97
C ASN A 45 -11.75 -8.25 -8.33
N LYS A 46 -11.71 -8.31 -7.01
CA LYS A 46 -10.46 -8.35 -6.24
C LYS A 46 -9.53 -9.51 -6.63
N LYS A 47 -10.10 -10.63 -7.09
CA LYS A 47 -9.34 -11.79 -7.55
C LYS A 47 -8.61 -11.50 -8.87
N ASP A 48 -9.25 -10.75 -9.77
CA ASP A 48 -8.62 -10.34 -11.03
C ASP A 48 -7.49 -9.34 -10.76
N GLU A 49 -7.66 -8.45 -9.78
CA GLU A 49 -6.59 -7.56 -9.33
C GLU A 49 -5.39 -8.34 -8.79
N VAL A 50 -5.60 -9.41 -8.00
CA VAL A 50 -4.51 -10.28 -7.53
C VAL A 50 -3.78 -10.92 -8.70
N ASN A 51 -4.50 -11.46 -9.69
CA ASN A 51 -3.87 -12.05 -10.88
C ASN A 51 -3.01 -11.02 -11.65
N ASN A 52 -3.52 -9.79 -11.78
CA ASN A 52 -2.78 -8.70 -12.41
C ASN A 52 -1.54 -8.31 -11.59
N LEU A 53 -1.64 -8.27 -10.26
CA LEU A 53 -0.50 -7.97 -9.38
C LEU A 53 0.55 -9.08 -9.36
N ILE A 54 0.17 -10.34 -9.54
CA ILE A 54 1.11 -11.45 -9.72
C ILE A 54 1.94 -11.23 -10.99
N VAL A 55 1.29 -10.92 -12.11
CA VAL A 55 1.99 -10.60 -13.38
C VAL A 55 2.91 -9.38 -13.19
N PHE A 56 2.41 -8.34 -12.55
CA PHE A 56 3.21 -7.15 -12.24
C PHE A 56 4.44 -7.47 -11.38
N ALA A 57 4.27 -8.33 -10.36
CA ALA A 57 5.37 -8.76 -9.48
C ALA A 57 6.42 -9.57 -10.26
N ASP A 58 6.00 -10.46 -11.15
CA ASP A 58 6.89 -11.26 -12.00
C ASP A 58 7.70 -10.37 -12.96
N GLU A 59 7.02 -9.46 -13.66
CA GLU A 59 7.65 -8.57 -14.66
C GLU A 59 8.65 -7.59 -14.03
N ASN A 60 8.42 -7.17 -12.79
CA ASN A 60 9.23 -6.18 -12.10
C ASN A 60 10.16 -6.77 -11.03
N GLN A 61 10.21 -8.10 -10.89
CA GLN A 61 11.01 -8.82 -9.88
C GLN A 61 10.68 -8.35 -8.45
N LEU A 62 9.40 -8.18 -8.15
CA LEU A 62 8.89 -7.64 -6.89
C LEU A 62 8.39 -8.73 -5.93
N TRP A 63 8.89 -9.94 -6.04
CA TRP A 63 8.62 -10.96 -5.03
C TRP A 63 9.52 -10.78 -3.81
N TYR A 64 8.89 -10.63 -2.65
CA TYR A 64 9.61 -10.56 -1.37
C TYR A 64 10.03 -11.99 -0.99
N PRO A 65 11.34 -12.24 -0.83
CA PRO A 65 11.85 -13.61 -0.83
C PRO A 65 11.49 -14.40 0.43
N PHE A 66 11.46 -13.73 1.58
CA PHE A 66 11.30 -14.41 2.87
C PHE A 66 10.88 -13.45 3.97
N LEU A 67 9.92 -13.88 4.80
CA LEU A 67 9.54 -13.20 6.04
C LEU A 67 10.10 -13.99 7.22
N ASP A 68 10.93 -13.35 8.02
CA ASP A 68 11.53 -13.93 9.21
C ASP A 68 10.52 -13.92 10.36
N GLU A 69 9.95 -15.08 10.66
CA GLU A 69 8.95 -15.24 11.73
C GLU A 69 9.54 -14.93 13.12
N GLU A 70 10.87 -15.01 13.31
CA GLU A 70 11.52 -14.65 14.57
C GLU A 70 11.48 -13.13 14.82
N LYS A 71 11.29 -12.34 13.78
CA LYS A 71 11.17 -10.87 13.83
C LYS A 71 9.74 -10.38 13.95
N TYR A 72 8.77 -11.28 14.09
CA TYR A 72 7.40 -10.92 14.32
C TYR A 72 7.25 -10.18 15.65
N ILE A 73 6.66 -8.97 15.59
CA ILE A 73 6.48 -8.10 16.77
C ILE A 73 5.00 -7.84 17.12
N GLY A 74 4.10 -8.17 16.23
CA GLY A 74 2.68 -8.02 16.50
C GLY A 74 1.82 -7.97 15.25
N GLU A 75 0.51 -7.96 15.48
CA GLU A 75 -0.48 -7.78 14.42
C GLU A 75 -1.62 -6.89 14.91
N GLY A 76 -2.15 -6.10 13.98
CA GLY A 76 -3.45 -5.45 14.12
C GLY A 76 -4.50 -6.21 13.32
N SER A 77 -5.70 -5.64 13.20
CA SER A 77 -6.78 -6.24 12.39
C SER A 77 -6.41 -6.40 10.91
N GLU A 78 -5.54 -5.54 10.39
CA GLU A 78 -5.26 -5.44 8.95
C GLU A 78 -3.86 -5.92 8.55
N GLN A 79 -2.91 -5.93 9.48
CA GLN A 79 -1.50 -6.09 9.13
C GLN A 79 -0.75 -6.92 10.17
N LYS A 80 0.15 -7.77 9.70
CA LYS A 80 1.20 -8.38 10.53
C LYS A 80 2.47 -7.56 10.40
N VAL A 81 3.18 -7.40 11.52
CA VAL A 81 4.32 -6.49 11.64
C VAL A 81 5.56 -7.26 12.08
N PHE A 82 6.65 -7.06 11.36
CA PHE A 82 7.94 -7.67 11.61
C PHE A 82 9.00 -6.56 11.75
N LEU A 83 9.93 -6.73 12.67
CA LEU A 83 11.06 -5.80 12.80
C LEU A 83 12.02 -5.99 11.63
N ASN A 84 12.43 -4.90 10.98
CA ASN A 84 13.45 -4.96 9.94
C ASN A 84 14.85 -5.11 10.55
N ASP A 85 15.80 -5.67 9.77
CA ASP A 85 17.20 -5.91 10.21
C ASP A 85 17.93 -4.66 10.70
N ASP A 86 17.57 -3.50 10.20
CA ASP A 86 18.16 -2.24 10.58
C ASP A 86 17.70 -1.71 11.96
N GLY A 87 16.70 -2.36 12.57
CA GLY A 87 16.11 -1.95 13.85
C GLY A 87 15.40 -0.58 13.83
N LYS A 88 15.32 0.06 12.66
CA LYS A 88 14.74 1.41 12.49
C LYS A 88 13.45 1.40 11.70
N HIS A 89 13.14 0.30 11.05
CA HIS A 89 11.96 0.13 10.22
C HIS A 89 11.20 -1.13 10.62
N VAL A 90 9.96 -1.18 10.23
CA VAL A 90 9.13 -2.38 10.28
C VAL A 90 8.72 -2.79 8.88
N ILE A 91 8.61 -4.09 8.69
CA ILE A 91 8.00 -4.71 7.52
C ILE A 91 6.58 -5.07 7.88
N LYS A 92 5.62 -4.67 7.08
CA LYS A 92 4.21 -4.98 7.27
C LYS A 92 3.68 -5.74 6.08
N ILE A 93 2.87 -6.77 6.35
CA ILE A 93 2.16 -7.49 5.29
C ILE A 93 0.66 -7.31 5.45
N ASN A 94 -0.03 -7.12 4.32
CA ASN A 94 -1.46 -6.90 4.26
C ASN A 94 -2.06 -7.72 3.11
N ASP A 95 -3.10 -8.51 3.40
CA ASP A 95 -3.86 -9.30 2.43
C ASP A 95 -5.07 -8.56 1.84
N THR A 96 -5.23 -7.31 2.22
CA THR A 96 -6.33 -6.42 1.82
C THR A 96 -7.74 -6.89 2.21
N ILE A 97 -7.87 -7.80 3.20
CA ILE A 97 -9.18 -8.34 3.58
C ILE A 97 -10.20 -7.25 3.96
N PHE A 98 -9.74 -6.15 4.53
CA PHE A 98 -10.56 -5.00 4.96
C PHE A 98 -10.76 -3.93 3.90
N TYR A 99 -10.21 -4.10 2.70
CA TYR A 99 -10.37 -3.19 1.57
C TYR A 99 -11.27 -3.84 0.52
N GLU A 100 -12.10 -3.05 -0.14
CA GLU A 100 -12.93 -3.54 -1.23
C GLU A 100 -12.09 -4.00 -2.41
N THR A 101 -11.06 -3.21 -2.75
CA THR A 101 -10.14 -3.48 -3.85
C THR A 101 -8.68 -3.28 -3.44
N TRP A 102 -7.75 -3.85 -4.20
CA TRP A 102 -6.31 -3.57 -4.07
C TRP A 102 -5.99 -2.11 -4.41
N ARG A 103 -6.74 -1.49 -5.30
CA ARG A 103 -6.61 -0.06 -5.61
C ARG A 103 -6.92 0.80 -4.39
N ASP A 104 -7.97 0.49 -3.64
CA ASP A 104 -8.32 1.23 -2.42
C ASP A 104 -7.19 1.14 -1.39
N TYR A 105 -6.58 -0.04 -1.24
CA TYR A 105 -5.41 -0.21 -0.39
C TYR A 105 -4.25 0.68 -0.83
N PHE A 106 -3.86 0.65 -2.11
CA PHE A 106 -2.76 1.49 -2.58
C PHE A 106 -3.07 2.99 -2.50
N VAL A 107 -4.29 3.39 -2.76
CA VAL A 107 -4.74 4.78 -2.57
C VAL A 107 -4.61 5.18 -1.11
N SER A 108 -5.00 4.32 -0.16
CA SER A 108 -4.84 4.61 1.27
C SER A 108 -3.39 4.82 1.68
N LEU A 109 -2.46 4.03 1.13
CA LEU A 109 -1.02 4.22 1.36
C LEU A 109 -0.51 5.55 0.78
N LEU A 110 -0.97 5.94 -0.41
CA LEU A 110 -0.59 7.21 -1.03
C LEU A 110 -1.12 8.41 -0.23
N ILE A 111 -2.35 8.35 0.25
CA ILE A 111 -2.94 9.37 1.12
C ILE A 111 -2.13 9.48 2.42
N HIS A 112 -1.81 8.33 3.06
CA HIS A 112 -0.98 8.32 4.26
C HIS A 112 0.38 8.98 3.99
N ASN A 113 1.06 8.60 2.92
CA ASN A 113 2.38 9.14 2.58
C ASN A 113 2.35 10.66 2.32
N PHE A 114 1.26 11.14 1.75
CA PHE A 114 1.05 12.56 1.51
C PHE A 114 0.86 13.33 2.83
N LEU A 115 0.03 12.81 3.74
CA LEU A 115 -0.29 13.48 5.00
C LEU A 115 0.81 13.30 6.06
N PHE A 116 1.51 12.15 6.03
CA PHE A 116 2.49 11.75 7.04
C PHE A 116 3.83 11.32 6.42
N PRO A 117 4.56 12.23 5.73
CA PRO A 117 5.75 11.88 4.96
C PRO A 117 6.89 11.29 5.81
N THR A 118 6.95 11.64 7.10
CA THR A 118 7.96 11.10 8.03
C THR A 118 7.75 9.65 8.41
N THR A 119 6.55 9.13 8.20
CA THR A 119 6.15 7.74 8.46
C THR A 119 5.65 7.05 7.21
N SER A 120 6.14 7.48 6.05
CA SER A 120 5.68 6.99 4.75
C SER A 120 5.96 5.50 4.57
N TYR A 121 5.04 4.85 3.87
CA TYR A 121 5.16 3.49 3.40
C TYR A 121 5.99 3.42 2.11
N GLU A 122 6.81 2.39 1.99
CA GLU A 122 7.51 2.00 0.78
C GLU A 122 7.08 0.58 0.40
N LEU A 123 6.55 0.37 -0.81
CA LEU A 123 6.23 -0.97 -1.30
C LEU A 123 7.53 -1.69 -1.66
N LEU A 124 7.84 -2.76 -0.93
CA LEU A 124 8.99 -3.63 -1.20
C LEU A 124 8.65 -4.71 -2.22
N GLY A 125 7.39 -5.07 -2.35
CA GLY A 125 6.93 -6.09 -3.26
C GLY A 125 5.73 -6.86 -2.72
N PHE A 126 5.66 -8.13 -3.12
CA PHE A 126 4.55 -9.02 -2.79
C PHE A 126 5.06 -10.34 -2.23
N TYR A 127 4.23 -10.99 -1.44
CA TYR A 127 4.53 -12.26 -0.82
C TYR A 127 3.33 -13.18 -0.90
N GLN A 128 3.54 -14.45 -1.12
CA GLN A 128 2.46 -15.44 -1.15
C GLN A 128 2.76 -16.57 -0.18
N LYS A 129 1.78 -16.90 0.67
CA LYS A 129 1.84 -18.02 1.61
C LYS A 129 0.48 -18.67 1.72
N SER A 130 0.41 -20.01 1.55
CA SER A 130 -0.84 -20.76 1.67
C SER A 130 -2.00 -20.19 0.83
N GLU A 131 -1.72 -19.85 -0.43
CA GLU A 131 -2.66 -19.27 -1.40
C GLU A 131 -3.13 -17.84 -1.07
N ILE A 132 -2.67 -17.25 0.02
CA ILE A 132 -2.96 -15.85 0.36
C ILE A 132 -1.85 -14.96 -0.21
N PHE A 133 -2.29 -13.92 -0.92
CA PHE A 133 -1.42 -12.92 -1.53
C PHE A 133 -1.34 -11.69 -0.64
N TYR A 134 -0.13 -11.19 -0.39
CA TYR A 134 0.14 -10.06 0.49
C TYR A 134 0.95 -8.99 -0.24
N ALA A 135 0.63 -7.72 0.01
CA ALA A 135 1.59 -6.65 -0.19
C ALA A 135 2.57 -6.61 0.98
N VAL A 136 3.83 -6.34 0.68
CA VAL A 136 4.91 -6.17 1.66
C VAL A 136 5.38 -4.73 1.61
N VAL A 137 5.17 -4.00 2.69
CA VAL A 137 5.56 -2.60 2.79
C VAL A 137 6.51 -2.38 3.95
N LYS A 138 7.40 -1.41 3.78
CA LYS A 138 8.32 -0.94 4.82
C LYS A 138 7.86 0.43 5.33
N GLN A 139 8.00 0.66 6.62
CA GLN A 139 7.67 1.92 7.27
C GLN A 139 8.69 2.20 8.39
N PRO A 140 9.04 3.46 8.69
CA PRO A 140 9.81 3.79 9.88
C PRO A 140 9.16 3.23 11.14
N PHE A 141 9.98 2.61 12.00
CA PHE A 141 9.51 2.13 13.31
C PHE A 141 9.44 3.32 14.27
N ILE A 142 8.26 3.56 14.80
CA ILE A 142 8.02 4.64 15.75
C ILE A 142 7.53 4.03 17.05
N GLU A 143 8.32 4.25 18.11
CA GLU A 143 7.89 3.94 19.46
C GLU A 143 6.86 4.97 19.92
N SER A 144 5.71 4.50 20.39
CA SER A 144 4.72 5.38 21.01
C SER A 144 5.25 5.90 22.33
N THR A 145 5.43 7.21 22.43
CA THR A 145 5.91 7.87 23.66
C THR A 145 4.77 8.42 24.52
N GLU A 146 3.60 8.63 23.91
CA GLU A 146 2.42 9.17 24.59
C GLU A 146 1.12 8.74 23.88
N PRO A 147 -0.02 8.76 24.59
CA PRO A 147 -1.31 8.49 23.96
C PRO A 147 -1.65 9.51 22.88
N THR A 148 -2.35 9.06 21.83
CA THR A 148 -2.81 9.95 20.76
C THR A 148 -3.80 10.98 21.28
N ASP A 149 -3.50 12.25 21.07
CA ASP A 149 -4.44 13.35 21.30
C ASP A 149 -5.42 13.45 20.11
N LEU A 150 -6.58 12.85 20.28
CA LEU A 150 -7.60 12.78 19.24
C LEU A 150 -8.11 14.16 18.80
N ALA A 151 -8.10 15.17 19.72
CA ALA A 151 -8.52 16.52 19.37
C ALA A 151 -7.51 17.20 18.44
N LYS A 152 -6.21 17.04 18.72
CA LYS A 152 -5.14 17.53 17.83
C LYS A 152 -5.15 16.81 16.49
N LEU A 153 -5.35 15.49 16.48
CA LEU A 153 -5.45 14.72 15.24
C LEU A 153 -6.61 15.21 14.38
N ARG A 154 -7.78 15.42 14.99
CA ARG A 154 -8.95 15.93 14.28
C ARG A 154 -8.66 17.31 13.66
N LEU A 155 -8.11 18.25 14.44
CA LEU A 155 -7.74 19.58 13.94
C LEU A 155 -6.72 19.50 12.79
N PHE A 156 -5.76 18.57 12.87
CA PHE A 156 -4.79 18.34 11.79
C PHE A 156 -5.50 17.88 10.52
N LEU A 157 -6.39 16.91 10.61
CA LEU A 157 -7.13 16.38 9.44
C LEU A 157 -8.04 17.46 8.84
N GLU A 158 -8.79 18.22 9.66
CA GLU A 158 -9.65 19.31 9.20
C GLU A 158 -8.88 20.42 8.48
N ARG A 159 -7.66 20.71 8.89
CA ARG A 159 -6.78 21.71 8.24
C ARG A 159 -6.14 21.22 6.95
N ASN A 160 -6.05 19.92 6.78
CA ASN A 160 -5.46 19.27 5.61
C ASN A 160 -6.50 18.52 4.78
N ASP A 161 -7.79 18.77 5.03
CA ASP A 161 -8.89 18.21 4.26
C ASP A 161 -8.76 18.64 2.78
N PRO A 162 -8.68 17.66 1.86
CA PRO A 162 -8.44 17.90 0.44
C PRO A 162 -9.64 18.48 -0.31
#